data_e99cf55ff84c29e6c4370a9acfd49828
#
_entry.id   e99cf55ff84c29e6c4370a9acfd49828
#
_cell.length_a   1.000
_cell.length_b   1.000
_cell.length_c   1.000
_cell.angle_alpha   90.00
_cell.angle_beta   90.00
_cell.angle_gamma   90.00
#
_symmetry.space_group_name_H-M   'P 1'
#
loop_
_entity.id
_entity.type
_entity.pdbx_description
1 polymer ?
#
loop_
_entity_poly.entity_id
_entity_poly.type
_entity_poly.pdbx_seq_one_letter_code
_entity_poly.pdbx_strand_id
1 'polypeptide(L)'
;MPSVTPVNLILIVLTVLLSWAAFNNRKLADRLILWPPAIDRHKQYDRLLTHGFIHADFPHLLFNMVTLYFFGGPIERLMERLTGSLLTYPLFYLAALVVAILPSYLKNQKNPNYFSLGASGAVSAVLFAYILLAPWTGIYFFFIPIPIPAILYALFYVGYSIWMDRRGGDNINHSA
;
A
#
# COMPACT_ATOMS: atom_id res chain seq x y z
N MET A 1 -18.49 -1.16 -12.02
CA MET A 1 -18.54 -0.14 -10.96
C MET A 1 -17.69 -0.60 -9.79
N PRO A 2 -16.93 0.28 -9.13
CA PRO A 2 -16.23 -0.10 -7.92
C PRO A 2 -17.25 -0.61 -6.91
N SER A 3 -16.97 -1.74 -6.35
CA SER A 3 -17.89 -2.38 -5.41
C SER A 3 -17.30 -2.27 -4.03
N VAL A 4 -17.95 -1.48 -3.21
CA VAL A 4 -17.60 -1.35 -1.80
C VAL A 4 -17.84 -2.69 -1.10
N THR A 5 -16.80 -3.23 -0.50
CA THR A 5 -16.85 -4.44 0.31
C THR A 5 -16.41 -4.09 1.75
N PRO A 6 -16.92 -4.80 2.76
CA PRO A 6 -16.77 -4.36 4.15
C PRO A 6 -15.32 -4.32 4.63
N VAL A 7 -14.52 -5.34 4.32
CA VAL A 7 -13.14 -5.40 4.81
C VAL A 7 -12.25 -4.38 4.10
N ASN A 8 -12.40 -4.24 2.78
CA ASN A 8 -11.65 -3.23 2.02
C ASN A 8 -12.00 -1.80 2.48
N LEU A 9 -13.28 -1.52 2.77
CA LEU A 9 -13.68 -0.23 3.31
C LEU A 9 -13.05 0.03 4.68
N ILE A 10 -13.02 -0.97 5.57
CA ILE A 10 -12.38 -0.86 6.89
C ILE A 10 -10.90 -0.54 6.73
N LEU A 11 -10.18 -1.21 5.82
CA LEU A 11 -8.75 -0.94 5.56
C LEU A 11 -8.55 0.50 5.07
N ILE A 12 -9.37 0.99 4.14
CA ILE A 12 -9.32 2.37 3.64
C ILE A 12 -9.55 3.36 4.78
N VAL A 13 -10.64 3.20 5.54
CA VAL A 13 -11.00 4.12 6.63
C VAL A 13 -9.91 4.14 7.70
N LEU A 14 -9.44 2.97 8.13
CA LEU A 14 -8.36 2.86 9.12
C LEU A 14 -7.08 3.56 8.65
N THR A 15 -6.69 3.35 7.39
CA THR A 15 -5.49 3.96 6.80
C THR A 15 -5.62 5.47 6.71
N VAL A 16 -6.78 5.97 6.29
CA VAL A 16 -7.05 7.43 6.23
C VAL A 16 -6.98 8.05 7.61
N LEU A 17 -7.63 7.44 8.62
CA LEU A 17 -7.64 7.98 9.99
C LEU A 17 -6.25 7.98 10.62
N LEU A 18 -5.48 6.89 10.46
CA LEU A 18 -4.11 6.79 11.00
C LEU A 18 -3.16 7.76 10.29
N SER A 19 -3.23 7.88 8.97
CA SER A 19 -2.41 8.84 8.21
C SER A 19 -2.75 10.27 8.60
N TRP A 20 -4.04 10.61 8.72
CA TRP A 20 -4.47 11.94 9.14
C TRP A 20 -3.99 12.28 10.56
N ALA A 21 -4.10 11.33 11.49
CA ALA A 21 -3.57 11.49 12.84
C ALA A 21 -2.04 11.68 12.83
N ALA A 22 -1.31 10.92 11.99
CA ALA A 22 0.14 11.01 11.87
C ALA A 22 0.61 12.33 11.25
N PHE A 23 -0.13 12.91 10.28
CA PHE A 23 0.16 14.24 9.72
C PHE A 23 0.17 15.35 10.79
N ASN A 24 -0.66 15.20 11.80
CA ASN A 24 -0.82 16.18 12.88
C ASN A 24 -0.06 15.80 14.17
N ASN A 25 0.56 14.62 14.21
CA ASN A 25 1.25 14.11 15.40
C ASN A 25 2.55 13.40 15.05
N ARG A 26 3.66 14.15 15.09
CA ARG A 26 4.99 13.62 14.80
C ARG A 26 5.39 12.44 15.68
N LYS A 27 5.02 12.43 16.97
CA LYS A 27 5.33 11.31 17.86
C LYS A 27 4.64 10.02 17.41
N LEU A 28 3.40 10.13 16.92
CA LEU A 28 2.65 9.01 16.36
C LEU A 28 3.32 8.54 15.05
N ALA A 29 3.65 9.46 14.15
CA ALA A 29 4.35 9.13 12.91
C ALA A 29 5.68 8.40 13.19
N ASP A 30 6.53 8.94 14.07
CA ASP A 30 7.80 8.33 14.47
C ASP A 30 7.63 6.95 15.12
N ARG A 31 6.50 6.70 15.81
CA ARG A 31 6.20 5.38 16.41
C ARG A 31 5.75 4.35 15.39
N LEU A 32 5.05 4.77 14.34
CA LEU A 32 4.44 3.86 13.35
C LEU A 32 5.33 3.61 12.12
N ILE A 33 6.21 4.56 11.76
CA ILE A 33 7.11 4.46 10.60
C ILE A 33 8.06 3.26 10.72
N LEU A 34 8.36 2.61 9.61
CA LEU A 34 9.42 1.61 9.57
C LEU A 34 10.76 2.29 9.83
N TRP A 35 11.40 1.91 10.92
CA TRP A 35 12.76 2.29 11.27
C TRP A 35 13.52 1.03 11.70
N PRO A 36 14.39 0.47 10.85
CA PRO A 36 15.05 -0.80 11.10
C PRO A 36 15.79 -0.87 12.44
N PRO A 37 16.52 0.18 12.90
CA PRO A 37 17.18 0.12 14.21
C PRO A 37 16.24 -0.07 15.40
N ALA A 38 14.97 0.41 15.32
CA ALA A 38 14.00 0.18 16.39
C ALA A 38 13.52 -1.29 16.42
N ILE A 39 13.42 -1.91 15.24
CA ILE A 39 13.08 -3.32 15.14
C ILE A 39 14.18 -4.18 15.76
N ASP A 40 15.44 -3.95 15.38
CA ASP A 40 16.56 -4.78 15.82
C ASP A 40 16.89 -4.59 17.31
N ARG A 41 16.96 -3.32 17.76
CA ARG A 41 17.38 -2.98 19.13
C ARG A 41 16.25 -3.08 20.15
N HIS A 42 15.02 -2.69 19.77
CA HIS A 42 13.89 -2.57 20.68
C HIS A 42 12.77 -3.61 20.40
N LYS A 43 13.00 -4.56 19.46
CA LYS A 43 12.05 -5.61 19.09
C LYS A 43 10.69 -5.09 18.65
N GLN A 44 10.63 -3.89 18.03
CA GLN A 44 9.40 -3.26 17.57
C GLN A 44 8.97 -3.84 16.21
N TYR A 45 8.72 -5.15 16.15
CA TYR A 45 8.33 -5.88 14.91
C TYR A 45 6.99 -5.42 14.32
N ASP A 46 6.14 -4.81 15.15
CA ASP A 46 4.88 -4.21 14.72
C ASP A 46 5.07 -3.14 13.65
N ARG A 47 6.25 -2.51 13.58
CA ARG A 47 6.60 -1.54 12.52
C ARG A 47 6.61 -2.14 11.11
N LEU A 48 6.77 -3.46 10.98
CA LEU A 48 6.64 -4.17 9.70
C LEU A 48 5.19 -4.15 9.15
N LEU A 49 4.22 -3.84 10.00
CA LEU A 49 2.81 -3.69 9.62
C LEU A 49 2.36 -2.23 9.71
N THR A 50 2.70 -1.54 10.81
CA THR A 50 2.14 -0.20 11.09
C THR A 50 2.58 0.86 10.08
N HIS A 51 3.78 0.70 9.47
CA HIS A 51 4.26 1.61 8.43
C HIS A 51 3.31 1.70 7.23
N GLY A 52 2.59 0.61 6.91
CA GLY A 52 1.65 0.56 5.81
C GLY A 52 0.33 1.31 6.04
N PHE A 53 0.10 1.82 7.25
CA PHE A 53 -1.12 2.57 7.60
C PHE A 53 -0.90 4.07 7.74
N ILE A 54 0.33 4.55 7.51
CA ILE A 54 0.66 5.98 7.51
C ILE A 54 1.33 6.37 6.21
N HIS A 55 1.18 7.62 5.80
CA HIS A 55 1.69 8.13 4.52
C HIS A 55 2.50 9.42 4.72
N ALA A 56 3.39 9.72 3.77
CA ALA A 56 4.26 10.89 3.84
C ALA A 56 3.48 12.20 3.63
N ASP A 57 2.51 12.17 2.71
CA ASP A 57 1.73 13.33 2.31
C ASP A 57 0.33 12.91 1.83
N PHE A 58 -0.52 13.91 1.61
CA PHE A 58 -1.89 13.70 1.15
C PHE A 58 -1.98 13.10 -0.28
N PRO A 59 -1.21 13.53 -1.28
CA PRO A 59 -1.20 12.89 -2.60
C PRO A 59 -0.87 11.41 -2.54
N HIS A 60 0.14 11.02 -1.76
CA HIS A 60 0.53 9.63 -1.58
C HIS A 60 -0.60 8.80 -0.95
N LEU A 61 -1.22 9.31 0.12
CA LEU A 61 -2.40 8.69 0.74
C LEU A 61 -3.54 8.54 -0.27
N LEU A 62 -3.89 9.63 -0.97
CA LEU A 62 -4.99 9.66 -1.91
C LEU A 62 -4.81 8.61 -3.02
N PHE A 63 -3.60 8.53 -3.61
CA PHE A 63 -3.32 7.61 -4.70
C PHE A 63 -3.48 6.14 -4.26
N ASN A 64 -2.96 5.80 -3.09
CA ASN A 64 -3.13 4.46 -2.51
C ASN A 64 -4.60 4.14 -2.23
N MET A 65 -5.33 5.06 -1.61
CA MET A 65 -6.73 4.82 -1.24
C MET A 65 -7.66 4.75 -2.46
N VAL A 66 -7.44 5.57 -3.48
CA VAL A 66 -8.17 5.48 -4.76
C VAL A 66 -7.91 4.13 -5.43
N THR A 67 -6.66 3.69 -5.50
CA THR A 67 -6.32 2.39 -6.06
C THR A 67 -6.99 1.26 -5.28
N LEU A 68 -6.91 1.27 -3.95
CA LEU A 68 -7.53 0.27 -3.09
C LEU A 68 -9.07 0.28 -3.21
N TYR A 69 -9.69 1.45 -3.37
CA TYR A 69 -11.13 1.59 -3.57
C TYR A 69 -11.60 0.91 -4.87
N PHE A 70 -10.86 1.09 -5.98
CA PHE A 70 -11.26 0.50 -7.26
C PHE A 70 -10.97 -1.00 -7.34
N PHE A 71 -9.84 -1.46 -6.80
CA PHE A 71 -9.34 -2.82 -7.01
C PHE A 71 -9.55 -3.75 -5.81
N GLY A 72 -9.63 -3.21 -4.60
CA GLY A 72 -9.72 -4.01 -3.39
C GLY A 72 -11.02 -4.82 -3.29
N GLY A 73 -12.16 -4.18 -3.55
CA GLY A 73 -13.45 -4.86 -3.47
C GLY A 73 -13.62 -6.06 -4.41
N PRO A 74 -13.24 -5.98 -5.68
CA PRO A 74 -13.20 -7.14 -6.57
C PRO A 74 -12.34 -8.30 -6.05
N ILE A 75 -11.16 -7.99 -5.52
CA ILE A 75 -10.23 -9.01 -4.98
C ILE A 75 -10.75 -9.60 -3.66
N GLU A 76 -11.31 -8.79 -2.77
CA GLU A 76 -11.96 -9.27 -1.54
C GLU A 76 -13.04 -10.32 -1.87
N ARG A 77 -13.97 -10.00 -2.79
CA ARG A 77 -15.03 -10.95 -3.20
C ARG A 77 -14.51 -12.21 -3.86
N LEU A 78 -13.47 -12.09 -4.68
CA LEU A 78 -12.86 -13.26 -5.29
C LEU A 78 -12.27 -14.19 -4.24
N MET A 79 -11.48 -13.64 -3.32
CA MET A 79 -10.85 -14.42 -2.25
C MET A 79 -11.89 -15.08 -1.34
N GLU A 80 -12.95 -14.35 -0.99
CA GLU A 80 -14.07 -14.89 -0.22
C GLU A 80 -14.75 -16.07 -0.96
N ARG A 81 -14.99 -15.93 -2.28
CA ARG A 81 -15.59 -17.03 -3.08
C ARG A 81 -14.68 -18.25 -3.17
N LEU A 82 -13.36 -18.05 -3.29
CA LEU A 82 -12.41 -19.16 -3.43
C LEU A 82 -12.17 -19.91 -2.11
N THR A 83 -12.21 -19.21 -0.99
CA THR A 83 -11.83 -19.79 0.32
C THR A 83 -12.99 -19.97 1.30
N GLY A 84 -14.15 -19.35 1.02
CA GLY A 84 -15.28 -19.33 1.94
C GLY A 84 -15.05 -18.43 3.17
N SER A 85 -14.00 -17.61 3.20
CA SER A 85 -13.62 -16.84 4.38
C SER A 85 -13.35 -15.37 4.08
N LEU A 86 -13.99 -14.48 4.83
CA LEU A 86 -13.73 -13.03 4.82
C LEU A 86 -12.31 -12.67 5.32
N LEU A 87 -11.65 -13.56 6.06
CA LEU A 87 -10.32 -13.30 6.60
C LEU A 87 -9.20 -13.41 5.56
N THR A 88 -9.43 -14.08 4.44
CA THR A 88 -8.40 -14.29 3.42
C THR A 88 -7.89 -12.99 2.84
N TYR A 89 -8.76 -12.04 2.56
CA TYR A 89 -8.37 -10.75 1.98
C TYR A 89 -7.52 -9.89 2.95
N PRO A 90 -7.93 -9.65 4.21
CA PRO A 90 -7.08 -8.88 5.12
C PRO A 90 -5.77 -9.58 5.45
N LEU A 91 -5.74 -10.91 5.55
CA LEU A 91 -4.48 -11.65 5.72
C LEU A 91 -3.56 -11.51 4.51
N PHE A 92 -4.10 -11.58 3.29
CA PHE A 92 -3.35 -11.30 2.07
C PHE A 92 -2.77 -9.88 2.07
N TYR A 93 -3.58 -8.88 2.42
CA TYR A 93 -3.14 -7.48 2.48
C TYR A 93 -2.01 -7.26 3.49
N LEU A 94 -2.16 -7.79 4.71
CA LEU A 94 -1.14 -7.68 5.76
C LEU A 94 0.14 -8.46 5.41
N ALA A 95 0.00 -9.65 4.84
CA ALA A 95 1.14 -10.42 4.35
C ALA A 95 1.89 -9.67 3.23
N ALA A 96 1.16 -9.03 2.30
CA ALA A 96 1.75 -8.24 1.23
C ALA A 96 2.50 -7.02 1.77
N LEU A 97 2.01 -6.34 2.82
CA LEU A 97 2.77 -5.26 3.50
C LEU A 97 4.13 -5.76 3.99
N VAL A 98 4.15 -6.90 4.68
CA VAL A 98 5.38 -7.46 5.25
C VAL A 98 6.33 -7.92 4.14
N VAL A 99 5.82 -8.69 3.17
CA VAL A 99 6.64 -9.24 2.09
C VAL A 99 7.25 -8.14 1.23
N ALA A 100 6.49 -7.10 0.90
CA ALA A 100 6.97 -5.99 0.09
C ALA A 100 8.09 -5.19 0.78
N ILE A 101 8.00 -4.96 2.09
CA ILE A 101 8.99 -4.16 2.82
C ILE A 101 10.22 -4.96 3.26
N LEU A 102 10.12 -6.31 3.31
CA LEU A 102 11.16 -7.16 3.85
C LEU A 102 12.54 -6.99 3.18
N PRO A 103 12.66 -6.93 1.83
CA PRO A 103 13.95 -6.68 1.18
C PRO A 103 14.59 -5.36 1.61
N SER A 104 13.81 -4.30 1.68
CA SER A 104 14.26 -2.98 2.09
C SER A 104 14.68 -2.95 3.56
N TYR A 105 13.91 -3.60 4.43
CA TYR A 105 14.25 -3.78 5.84
C TYR A 105 15.60 -4.52 6.00
N LEU A 106 15.76 -5.68 5.34
CA LEU A 106 16.97 -6.49 5.44
C LEU A 106 18.21 -5.74 4.93
N LYS A 107 18.07 -5.00 3.82
CA LYS A 107 19.16 -4.18 3.27
C LYS A 107 19.58 -3.04 4.19
N ASN A 108 18.63 -2.47 4.94
CA ASN A 108 18.85 -1.23 5.72
C ASN A 108 18.87 -1.46 7.24
N GLN A 109 19.01 -2.68 7.73
CA GLN A 109 19.02 -3.01 9.17
C GLN A 109 19.97 -2.14 10.02
N LYS A 110 21.14 -1.84 9.45
CA LYS A 110 22.18 -1.04 10.15
C LYS A 110 22.16 0.44 9.77
N ASN A 111 21.25 0.87 8.91
CA ASN A 111 21.17 2.27 8.46
C ASN A 111 20.24 3.09 9.36
N PRO A 112 20.76 3.97 10.25
CA PRO A 112 19.92 4.76 11.15
C PRO A 112 19.12 5.86 10.43
N ASN A 113 19.49 6.19 9.19
CA ASN A 113 18.85 7.23 8.39
C ASN A 113 17.80 6.67 7.41
N TYR A 114 17.56 5.36 7.42
CA TYR A 114 16.54 4.75 6.57
C TYR A 114 15.19 4.72 7.28
N PHE A 115 14.18 5.27 6.60
CA PHE A 115 12.78 5.25 7.03
C PHE A 115 11.92 4.85 5.84
N SER A 116 10.82 4.14 6.10
CA SER A 116 9.83 3.80 5.07
C SER A 116 8.42 3.84 5.64
N LEU A 117 7.47 4.27 4.81
CA LEU A 117 6.05 4.31 5.15
C LEU A 117 5.18 4.27 3.88
N GLY A 118 3.94 3.84 4.04
CA GLY A 118 2.97 3.78 2.95
C GLY A 118 2.42 2.38 2.68
N ALA A 119 1.18 2.34 2.19
CA ALA A 119 0.47 1.11 1.86
C ALA A 119 0.88 0.53 0.49
N SER A 120 1.78 1.20 -0.26
CA SER A 120 2.01 0.95 -1.69
C SER A 120 2.35 -0.51 -2.03
N GLY A 121 3.09 -1.21 -1.17
CA GLY A 121 3.40 -2.63 -1.36
C GLY A 121 2.16 -3.53 -1.39
N ALA A 122 1.26 -3.38 -0.43
CA ALA A 122 0.01 -4.14 -0.39
C ALA A 122 -0.98 -3.67 -1.46
N VAL A 123 -1.07 -2.37 -1.72
CA VAL A 123 -1.92 -1.80 -2.77
C VAL A 123 -1.47 -2.30 -4.15
N SER A 124 -0.15 -2.37 -4.40
CA SER A 124 0.42 -2.97 -5.60
C SER A 124 0.05 -4.46 -5.73
N ALA A 125 0.13 -5.23 -4.65
CA ALA A 125 -0.24 -6.64 -4.66
C ALA A 125 -1.73 -6.83 -5.02
N VAL A 126 -2.62 -6.01 -4.47
CA VAL A 126 -4.06 -6.00 -4.82
C VAL A 126 -4.27 -5.63 -6.29
N LEU A 127 -3.61 -4.57 -6.77
CA LEU A 127 -3.68 -4.12 -8.15
C LEU A 127 -3.21 -5.21 -9.12
N PHE A 128 -2.04 -5.80 -8.87
CA PHE A 128 -1.50 -6.85 -9.74
C PHE A 128 -2.32 -8.14 -9.69
N ALA A 129 -2.89 -8.51 -8.53
CA ALA A 129 -3.83 -9.61 -8.45
C ALA A 129 -5.06 -9.36 -9.34
N TYR A 130 -5.60 -8.14 -9.34
CA TYR A 130 -6.70 -7.77 -10.24
C TYR A 130 -6.32 -7.85 -11.72
N ILE A 131 -5.15 -7.33 -12.09
CA ILE A 131 -4.68 -7.31 -13.48
C ILE A 131 -4.43 -8.72 -14.03
N LEU A 132 -3.89 -9.61 -13.21
CA LEU A 132 -3.70 -11.02 -13.59
C LEU A 132 -5.04 -11.71 -13.93
N LEU A 133 -6.13 -11.28 -13.29
CA LEU A 133 -7.46 -11.86 -13.50
C LEU A 133 -8.24 -11.18 -14.64
N ALA A 134 -7.99 -9.90 -14.85
CA ALA A 134 -8.78 -9.08 -15.79
C ALA A 134 -7.90 -8.00 -16.48
N PRO A 135 -6.86 -8.40 -17.25
CA PRO A 135 -5.85 -7.48 -17.78
C PRO A 135 -6.41 -6.44 -18.75
N TRP A 136 -7.48 -6.80 -19.44
CA TRP A 136 -8.11 -5.97 -20.47
C TRP A 136 -9.30 -5.16 -19.95
N THR A 137 -9.62 -5.25 -18.67
CA THR A 137 -10.70 -4.44 -18.09
C THR A 137 -10.36 -2.96 -18.19
N GLY A 138 -11.30 -2.17 -18.72
CA GLY A 138 -11.17 -0.72 -18.82
C GLY A 138 -11.30 -0.07 -17.45
N ILE A 139 -10.27 0.69 -17.06
CA ILE A 139 -10.27 1.52 -15.86
C ILE A 139 -10.64 2.94 -16.27
N TYR A 140 -11.68 3.48 -15.65
CA TYR A 140 -12.12 4.86 -15.87
C TYR A 140 -11.58 5.74 -14.75
N PHE A 141 -10.79 6.74 -15.11
CA PHE A 141 -10.38 7.80 -14.19
C PHE A 141 -11.43 8.92 -14.19
N PHE A 142 -11.63 9.55 -13.03
CA PHE A 142 -12.69 10.54 -12.80
C PHE A 142 -12.79 11.66 -13.86
N PHE A 143 -11.70 11.99 -14.54
CA PHE A 143 -11.64 13.08 -15.51
C PHE A 143 -11.30 12.63 -16.94
N ILE A 144 -11.11 11.31 -17.15
CA ILE A 144 -10.77 10.74 -18.46
C ILE A 144 -11.89 9.79 -18.86
N PRO A 145 -12.77 10.16 -19.81
CA PRO A 145 -13.89 9.31 -20.22
C PRO A 145 -13.47 8.11 -21.10
N ILE A 146 -12.16 7.94 -21.31
CA ILE A 146 -11.61 6.86 -22.13
C ILE A 146 -11.13 5.74 -21.20
N PRO A 147 -11.64 4.49 -21.37
CA PRO A 147 -11.19 3.37 -20.57
C PRO A 147 -9.74 3.01 -20.91
N ILE A 148 -8.87 3.02 -19.90
CA ILE A 148 -7.48 2.55 -20.03
C ILE A 148 -7.45 1.08 -19.61
N PRO A 149 -6.96 0.14 -20.46
CA PRO A 149 -6.77 -1.24 -20.06
C PRO A 149 -5.94 -1.37 -18.78
N ALA A 150 -6.39 -2.23 -17.85
CA ALA A 150 -5.76 -2.40 -16.54
C ALA A 150 -4.25 -2.70 -16.64
N ILE A 151 -3.85 -3.47 -17.65
CA ILE A 151 -2.44 -3.78 -17.91
C ILE A 151 -1.61 -2.53 -18.24
N LEU A 152 -2.16 -1.58 -19.01
CA LEU A 152 -1.46 -0.33 -19.33
C LEU A 152 -1.33 0.56 -18.10
N TYR A 153 -2.36 0.59 -17.26
CA TYR A 153 -2.28 1.25 -15.96
C TYR A 153 -1.17 0.69 -15.09
N ALA A 154 -1.03 -0.65 -15.03
CA ALA A 154 0.03 -1.30 -14.27
C ALA A 154 1.42 -0.91 -14.76
N LEU A 155 1.63 -0.93 -16.07
CA LEU A 155 2.91 -0.52 -16.66
C LEU A 155 3.25 0.93 -16.32
N PHE A 156 2.25 1.82 -16.40
CA PHE A 156 2.42 3.21 -15.99
C PHE A 156 2.72 3.35 -14.50
N TYR A 157 1.98 2.62 -13.64
CA TYR A 157 2.16 2.63 -12.19
C TYR A 157 3.57 2.15 -11.80
N VAL A 158 4.04 1.03 -12.38
CA VAL A 158 5.40 0.51 -12.13
C VAL A 158 6.46 1.51 -12.62
N GLY A 159 6.29 2.05 -13.83
CA GLY A 159 7.21 3.05 -14.37
C GLY A 159 7.29 4.30 -13.50
N TYR A 160 6.15 4.80 -13.02
CA TYR A 160 6.07 5.91 -12.09
C TYR A 160 6.74 5.57 -10.75
N SER A 161 6.48 4.40 -10.18
CA SER A 161 7.09 3.96 -8.93
C SER A 161 8.61 3.87 -9.02
N ILE A 162 9.14 3.29 -10.11
CA ILE A 162 10.59 3.24 -10.37
C ILE A 162 11.18 4.65 -10.53
N TRP A 163 10.47 5.53 -11.23
CA TRP A 163 10.93 6.90 -11.44
C TRP A 163 10.96 7.69 -10.13
N MET A 164 9.94 7.54 -9.27
CA MET A 164 9.91 8.13 -7.94
C MET A 164 11.04 7.62 -7.05
N ASP A 165 11.30 6.31 -7.07
CA ASP A 165 12.40 5.69 -6.32
C ASP A 165 13.77 6.27 -6.73
N ARG A 166 13.99 6.46 -8.03
CA ARG A 166 15.23 7.05 -8.54
C ARG A 166 15.41 8.54 -8.22
N ARG A 167 14.31 9.30 -8.05
CA ARG A 167 14.34 10.70 -7.64
C ARG A 167 14.47 10.89 -6.14
N GLY A 168 14.00 9.92 -5.35
CA GLY A 168 14.05 9.92 -3.90
C GLY A 168 15.44 9.61 -3.36
N GLY A 169 16.47 10.35 -3.82
CA GLY A 169 17.76 10.42 -3.12
C GLY A 169 17.68 11.10 -1.76
N ASP A 170 16.49 11.51 -1.34
CA ASP A 170 16.17 12.06 -0.03
C ASP A 170 15.62 10.94 0.86
N ASN A 171 16.08 10.92 2.09
CA ASN A 171 15.98 9.97 3.19
C ASN A 171 14.62 9.29 3.49
N ILE A 172 13.62 9.43 2.63
CA ILE A 172 12.32 8.75 2.73
C ILE A 172 12.14 7.93 1.45
N ASN A 173 12.23 6.61 1.58
CA ASN A 173 11.95 5.72 0.47
C ASN A 173 10.43 5.69 0.24
N HIS A 174 9.95 6.37 -0.79
CA HIS A 174 8.55 6.40 -1.21
C HIS A 174 8.13 5.14 -1.98
N SER A 175 9.08 4.25 -2.26
CA SER A 175 8.87 2.99 -2.96
C SER A 175 9.07 1.81 -2.01
N ALA A 176 8.08 1.50 -1.23
CA ALA A 176 7.95 0.18 -0.64
C ALA A 176 7.03 -0.66 -1.51
#